data_dd2bdfdd2b57b3138a91578bb30097b2
#
_entry.id   dd2bdfdd2b57b3138a91578bb30097b2
#
_cell.length_a   1.000
_cell.length_b   1.000
_cell.length_c   1.000
_cell.angle_alpha   90.00
_cell.angle_beta   90.00
_cell.angle_gamma   90.00
#
_symmetry.space_group_name_H-M   'P 1'
#
loop_
_entity.id
_entity.type
_entity.pdbx_description
1 polymer ?
#
loop_
_entity_poly.entity_id
_entity_poly.type
_entity_poly.pdbx_seq_one_letter_code
_entity_poly.pdbx_strand_id
1 'polypeptide(L)'
;KLFKKCKSCHQIGPDAKNSVGPHLNALNGRIMGSIVGYKYSKAVEKMGRLGNSWNSESLNKYLENPRGFIKGTSMKFAGITKESDRLELIDYVFFVSTANALIPSHQDPELDQEILSIEGDYAYGEYLSSECITCHQASGQDNGIPSITNWPVEPFVTALHAYRNNHRKNEIMQMISKRLSDEEIASLAIFFNSLNN
;
A
#
# COMPACT_ATOMS: atom_id res chain seq x y z
N LYS A 1 -2.62 20.65 -1.71
CA LYS A 1 -1.63 21.75 -1.89
C LYS A 1 -0.26 21.42 -1.26
N LEU A 2 -0.20 20.83 -0.09
CA LEU A 2 1.04 20.53 0.67
C LEU A 2 1.97 19.56 -0.07
N PHE A 3 1.42 18.51 -0.70
CA PHE A 3 2.19 17.50 -1.43
C PHE A 3 3.00 18.06 -2.62
N LYS A 4 2.68 19.26 -3.11
CA LYS A 4 3.48 19.91 -4.16
C LYS A 4 4.96 20.06 -3.80
N LYS A 5 5.26 20.24 -2.50
CA LYS A 5 6.65 20.34 -2.00
C LYS A 5 7.42 19.00 -2.10
N CYS A 6 6.71 17.88 -2.19
CA CYS A 6 7.29 16.53 -2.24
C CYS A 6 7.49 16.03 -3.68
N LYS A 7 6.66 16.50 -4.63
CA LYS A 7 6.64 16.04 -6.03
C LYS A 7 7.94 16.24 -6.80
N SER A 8 8.75 17.20 -6.39
CA SER A 8 10.06 17.44 -7.04
C SER A 8 11.05 16.29 -6.79
N CYS A 9 10.84 15.50 -5.75
CA CYS A 9 11.74 14.43 -5.33
C CYS A 9 11.06 13.06 -5.29
N HIS A 10 9.77 13.01 -4.97
CA HIS A 10 9.02 11.77 -4.77
C HIS A 10 7.87 11.63 -5.75
N GLN A 11 7.64 10.40 -6.18
CA GLN A 11 6.47 10.03 -6.97
C GLN A 11 5.53 9.16 -6.12
N ILE A 12 4.24 9.25 -6.40
CA ILE A 12 3.19 8.44 -5.81
C ILE A 12 2.15 8.16 -6.89
N GLY A 13 1.66 6.95 -6.99
CA GLY A 13 0.71 6.54 -8.02
C GLY A 13 1.10 5.25 -8.73
N PRO A 14 0.26 4.75 -9.66
CA PRO A 14 0.47 3.46 -10.32
C PRO A 14 1.84 3.34 -11.00
N ASP A 15 2.29 4.40 -11.65
CA ASP A 15 3.56 4.44 -12.40
C ASP A 15 4.72 5.05 -11.61
N ALA A 16 4.55 5.22 -10.29
CA ALA A 16 5.55 5.88 -9.45
C ALA A 16 6.88 5.12 -9.44
N LYS A 17 7.94 5.81 -9.79
CA LYS A 17 9.31 5.31 -9.82
C LYS A 17 10.16 6.03 -8.78
N ASN A 18 11.28 5.41 -8.43
CA ASN A 18 12.33 6.08 -7.67
C ASN A 18 12.90 7.24 -8.51
N SER A 19 13.12 8.38 -7.86
CA SER A 19 13.68 9.59 -8.46
C SER A 19 14.78 10.14 -7.54
N VAL A 20 14.80 11.43 -7.25
CA VAL A 20 15.66 12.01 -6.20
C VAL A 20 15.39 11.38 -4.84
N GLY A 21 14.11 11.09 -4.55
CA GLY A 21 13.65 10.31 -3.42
C GLY A 21 13.00 8.99 -3.86
N PRO A 22 12.77 8.04 -2.92
CA PRO A 22 12.03 6.82 -3.22
C PRO A 22 10.58 7.14 -3.56
N HIS A 23 9.91 6.26 -4.30
CA HIS A 23 8.46 6.37 -4.48
C HIS A 23 7.73 6.17 -3.13
N LEU A 24 6.53 6.74 -3.00
CA LEU A 24 5.78 6.75 -1.74
C LEU A 24 4.61 5.75 -1.70
N ASN A 25 4.48 4.86 -2.68
CA ASN A 25 3.44 3.81 -2.67
C ASN A 25 3.62 2.87 -1.48
N ALA A 26 2.52 2.44 -0.87
CA ALA A 26 2.49 1.57 0.29
C ALA A 26 3.43 2.08 1.41
N LEU A 27 3.35 3.38 1.74
CA LEU A 27 4.26 3.99 2.72
C LEU A 27 3.88 3.62 4.15
N ASN A 28 2.59 3.51 4.45
CA ASN A 28 2.11 3.13 5.78
C ASN A 28 2.54 1.69 6.10
N GLY A 29 3.16 1.46 7.24
CA GLY A 29 3.71 0.16 7.66
C GLY A 29 5.04 -0.22 7.00
N ARG A 30 5.46 0.43 5.93
CA ARG A 30 6.67 0.08 5.17
C ARG A 30 7.94 0.28 6.01
N ILE A 31 8.79 -0.74 6.06
CA ILE A 31 10.10 -0.68 6.72
C ILE A 31 10.95 0.47 6.14
N MET A 32 11.58 1.26 7.00
CA MET A 32 12.44 2.37 6.57
C MET A 32 13.62 1.83 5.74
N GLY A 33 13.88 2.45 4.58
CA GLY A 33 14.98 2.04 3.73
C GLY A 33 14.80 0.76 2.93
N SER A 34 13.56 0.24 2.79
CA SER A 34 13.29 -1.07 2.19
C SER A 34 13.01 -1.07 0.68
N ILE A 35 12.84 0.08 0.03
CA ILE A 35 12.55 0.11 -1.42
C ILE A 35 13.74 -0.44 -2.21
N VAL A 36 13.50 -1.50 -2.96
CA VAL A 36 14.49 -2.12 -3.84
C VAL A 36 14.86 -1.17 -4.98
N GLY A 37 16.15 -1.12 -5.31
CA GLY A 37 16.65 -0.26 -6.40
C GLY A 37 16.76 1.23 -6.05
N TYR A 38 16.48 1.64 -4.80
CA TYR A 38 16.75 3.01 -4.33
C TYR A 38 17.95 3.03 -3.35
N LYS A 39 18.89 3.94 -3.57
CA LYS A 39 20.06 4.09 -2.70
C LYS A 39 19.76 5.02 -1.53
N TYR A 40 19.47 4.45 -0.39
CA TYR A 40 19.27 5.18 0.85
C TYR A 40 20.57 5.66 1.50
N SER A 41 20.46 6.61 2.42
CA SER A 41 21.55 6.91 3.34
C SER A 41 21.73 5.78 4.35
N LYS A 42 22.98 5.56 4.80
CA LYS A 42 23.28 4.55 5.85
C LYS A 42 22.44 4.74 7.11
N ALA A 43 22.06 5.98 7.42
CA ALA A 43 21.22 6.31 8.56
C ALA A 43 19.80 5.75 8.41
N VAL A 44 19.16 5.92 7.25
CA VAL A 44 17.82 5.38 6.98
C VAL A 44 17.85 3.86 6.91
N GLU A 45 18.85 3.27 6.27
CA GLU A 45 19.04 1.81 6.26
C GLU A 45 19.23 1.23 7.66
N LYS A 46 19.96 1.93 8.55
CA LYS A 46 20.12 1.53 9.94
C LYS A 46 18.78 1.52 10.66
N MET A 47 17.92 2.52 10.45
CA MET A 47 16.58 2.56 11.06
C MET A 47 15.75 1.34 10.64
N GLY A 48 15.78 0.98 9.35
CA GLY A 48 15.08 -0.22 8.86
C GLY A 48 15.61 -1.53 9.45
N ARG A 49 16.93 -1.69 9.53
CA ARG A 49 17.55 -2.86 10.19
C ARG A 49 17.18 -3.01 11.66
N LEU A 50 16.81 -1.92 12.33
CA LEU A 50 16.30 -1.91 13.69
C LEU A 50 14.78 -2.17 13.78
N GLY A 51 14.12 -2.50 12.66
CA GLY A 51 12.71 -2.80 12.59
C GLY A 51 11.79 -1.59 12.54
N ASN A 52 12.35 -0.38 12.35
CA ASN A 52 11.51 0.82 12.26
C ASN A 52 10.77 0.89 10.93
N SER A 53 9.48 1.20 11.00
CA SER A 53 8.59 1.40 9.86
C SER A 53 8.01 2.81 9.83
N TRP A 54 7.48 3.19 8.69
CA TRP A 54 6.72 4.41 8.54
C TRP A 54 5.28 4.20 9.02
N ASN A 55 4.88 4.96 10.01
CA ASN A 55 3.51 5.10 10.47
C ASN A 55 3.20 6.58 10.70
N SER A 56 1.99 6.91 11.13
CA SER A 56 1.58 8.31 11.32
C SER A 56 2.51 9.03 12.30
N GLU A 57 2.89 8.41 13.39
CA GLU A 57 3.76 9.01 14.41
C GLU A 57 5.19 9.24 13.89
N SER A 58 5.83 8.21 13.33
CA SER A 58 7.20 8.29 12.81
C SER A 58 7.31 9.27 11.64
N LEU A 59 6.29 9.28 10.77
CA LEU A 59 6.25 10.20 9.64
C LEU A 59 5.98 11.64 10.08
N ASN A 60 5.13 11.87 11.10
CA ASN A 60 4.91 13.19 11.68
C ASN A 60 6.21 13.78 12.24
N LYS A 61 6.95 13.01 13.04
CA LYS A 61 8.26 13.43 13.58
C LYS A 61 9.29 13.68 12.46
N TYR A 62 9.32 12.81 11.45
CA TYR A 62 10.24 12.97 10.33
C TYR A 62 9.91 14.20 9.47
N LEU A 63 8.62 14.47 9.22
CA LEU A 63 8.20 15.64 8.44
C LEU A 63 8.34 16.95 9.23
N GLU A 64 8.37 16.92 10.55
CA GLU A 64 8.69 18.09 11.37
C GLU A 64 10.14 18.51 11.21
N ASN A 65 11.07 17.57 11.40
CA ASN A 65 12.50 17.81 11.30
C ASN A 65 13.24 16.54 10.82
N PRO A 66 13.36 16.33 9.49
CA PRO A 66 13.96 15.11 8.95
C PRO A 66 15.37 14.83 9.49
N ARG A 67 16.20 15.85 9.57
CA ARG A 67 17.60 15.72 10.03
C ARG A 67 17.71 15.55 11.54
N GLY A 68 16.75 16.06 12.29
CA GLY A 68 16.68 15.85 13.75
C GLY A 68 16.23 14.45 14.09
N PHE A 69 15.23 13.92 13.36
CA PHE A 69 14.69 12.59 13.58
C PHE A 69 15.63 11.47 13.09
N ILE A 70 16.18 11.60 11.87
CA ILE A 70 17.18 10.65 11.34
C ILE A 70 18.46 11.42 11.01
N LYS A 71 19.38 11.50 11.97
CA LYS A 71 20.69 12.15 11.77
C LYS A 71 21.47 11.42 10.67
N GLY A 72 21.78 12.14 9.59
CA GLY A 72 22.45 11.58 8.41
C GLY A 72 21.49 11.12 7.30
N THR A 73 20.21 11.45 7.37
CA THR A 73 19.30 11.30 6.22
C THR A 73 19.80 12.14 5.04
N SER A 74 19.65 11.62 3.81
CA SER A 74 19.95 12.34 2.57
C SER A 74 18.83 13.29 2.16
N MET A 75 17.64 13.21 2.78
CA MET A 75 16.51 14.10 2.48
C MET A 75 16.81 15.54 2.89
N LYS A 76 16.85 16.44 1.89
CA LYS A 76 17.17 17.86 2.09
C LYS A 76 15.91 18.73 2.30
N PHE A 77 14.91 18.19 2.95
CA PHE A 77 13.68 18.90 3.28
C PHE A 77 13.82 19.64 4.60
N ALA A 78 13.35 20.90 4.65
CA ALA A 78 13.46 21.72 5.85
C ALA A 78 12.48 21.34 6.96
N GLY A 79 11.43 20.61 6.62
CA GLY A 79 10.35 20.25 7.52
C GLY A 79 9.09 21.12 7.36
N ILE A 80 8.06 20.74 8.08
CA ILE A 80 6.77 21.44 8.18
C ILE A 80 6.54 21.71 9.67
N THR A 81 6.55 22.97 10.08
CA THR A 81 6.41 23.35 11.50
C THR A 81 5.01 23.14 12.04
N LYS A 82 3.99 23.41 11.23
CA LYS A 82 2.58 23.32 11.64
C LYS A 82 2.13 21.86 11.64
N GLU A 83 1.72 21.36 12.82
CA GLU A 83 1.32 19.96 12.99
C GLU A 83 0.10 19.58 12.17
N SER A 84 -0.93 20.42 12.13
CA SER A 84 -2.13 20.14 11.32
C SER A 84 -1.83 19.97 9.84
N ASP A 85 -0.84 20.72 9.30
CA ASP A 85 -0.41 20.57 7.91
C ASP A 85 0.34 19.24 7.70
N ARG A 86 1.09 18.78 8.72
CA ARG A 86 1.77 17.47 8.67
C ARG A 86 0.76 16.33 8.69
N LEU A 87 -0.23 16.39 9.58
CA LEU A 87 -1.27 15.35 9.67
C LEU A 87 -2.10 15.29 8.40
N GLU A 88 -2.56 16.42 7.87
CA GLU A 88 -3.26 16.49 6.58
C GLU A 88 -2.42 15.89 5.43
N LEU A 89 -1.12 16.16 5.43
CA LEU A 89 -0.22 15.59 4.41
C LEU A 89 -0.03 14.08 4.58
N ILE A 90 0.09 13.59 5.82
CA ILE A 90 0.23 12.17 6.14
C ILE A 90 -1.01 11.40 5.70
N ASP A 91 -2.19 11.88 6.08
CA ASP A 91 -3.47 11.29 5.69
C ASP A 91 -3.60 11.23 4.17
N TYR A 92 -3.28 12.33 3.48
CA TYR A 92 -3.27 12.36 2.03
C TYR A 92 -2.29 11.35 1.43
N VAL A 93 -1.04 11.30 1.92
CA VAL A 93 -0.02 10.39 1.39
C VAL A 93 -0.39 8.94 1.67
N PHE A 94 -0.88 8.63 2.85
CA PHE A 94 -1.32 7.26 3.19
C PHE A 94 -2.54 6.86 2.37
N PHE A 95 -3.54 7.72 2.28
CA PHE A 95 -4.70 7.47 1.43
C PHE A 95 -4.30 7.22 -0.02
N VAL A 96 -3.52 8.12 -0.64
CA VAL A 96 -3.12 7.99 -2.04
C VAL A 96 -2.15 6.81 -2.23
N SER A 97 -1.27 6.53 -1.27
CA SER A 97 -0.34 5.40 -1.35
C SER A 97 -1.06 4.04 -1.28
N THR A 98 -2.13 3.97 -0.49
CA THR A 98 -2.99 2.79 -0.38
C THR A 98 -3.95 2.73 -1.55
N ALA A 99 -4.64 3.83 -1.87
CA ALA A 99 -5.54 3.91 -3.02
C ALA A 99 -4.83 3.55 -4.34
N ASN A 100 -3.55 3.90 -4.50
CA ASN A 100 -2.78 3.51 -5.69
C ASN A 100 -2.29 2.06 -5.66
N ALA A 101 -2.24 1.42 -4.50
CA ALA A 101 -2.16 -0.04 -4.42
C ALA A 101 -3.52 -0.69 -4.76
N LEU A 102 -4.61 0.06 -4.57
CA LEU A 102 -6.01 -0.33 -4.81
C LEU A 102 -6.51 0.04 -6.21
N ILE A 103 -5.94 1.09 -6.84
CA ILE A 103 -6.29 1.45 -8.22
C ILE A 103 -5.75 0.35 -9.12
N PRO A 104 -6.57 -0.20 -10.02
CA PRO A 104 -6.11 -1.09 -11.07
C PRO A 104 -4.88 -0.47 -11.74
N SER A 105 -3.79 -1.23 -11.86
CA SER A 105 -2.64 -0.74 -12.63
C SER A 105 -3.13 -0.46 -14.06
N HIS A 106 -2.52 0.47 -14.78
CA HIS A 106 -2.83 0.64 -16.22
C HIS A 106 -2.64 -0.66 -17.04
N GLN A 107 -2.16 -1.72 -16.39
CA GLN A 107 -1.98 -3.06 -16.95
C GLN A 107 -3.08 -4.03 -16.53
N ASP A 108 -3.95 -3.66 -15.57
CA ASP A 108 -5.07 -4.50 -15.20
C ASP A 108 -6.13 -4.43 -16.30
N PRO A 109 -6.64 -5.57 -16.76
CA PRO A 109 -7.68 -5.59 -17.77
C PRO A 109 -8.96 -4.97 -17.21
N GLU A 110 -9.70 -4.27 -18.05
CA GLU A 110 -11.07 -3.93 -17.76
C GLU A 110 -11.88 -5.23 -17.65
N LEU A 111 -12.55 -5.44 -16.53
CA LEU A 111 -13.36 -6.63 -16.32
C LEU A 111 -14.75 -6.43 -16.91
N ASP A 112 -15.31 -7.52 -17.41
CA ASP A 112 -16.70 -7.53 -17.87
C ASP A 112 -17.65 -7.18 -16.72
N GLN A 113 -18.68 -6.40 -17.04
CA GLN A 113 -19.68 -5.98 -16.06
C GLN A 113 -20.38 -7.17 -15.39
N GLU A 114 -20.46 -8.32 -16.08
CA GLU A 114 -21.01 -9.56 -15.53
C GLU A 114 -20.20 -10.04 -14.32
N ILE A 115 -18.87 -10.00 -14.39
CA ILE A 115 -17.96 -10.37 -13.27
C ILE A 115 -18.12 -9.38 -12.11
N LEU A 116 -18.15 -8.08 -12.41
CA LEU A 116 -18.27 -7.04 -11.38
C LEU A 116 -19.63 -7.01 -10.70
N SER A 117 -20.66 -7.59 -11.30
CA SER A 117 -22.01 -7.68 -10.76
C SER A 117 -22.27 -8.94 -9.90
N ILE A 118 -21.30 -9.83 -9.76
CA ILE A 118 -21.45 -11.02 -8.91
C ILE A 118 -21.61 -10.60 -7.45
N GLU A 119 -22.72 -10.99 -6.85
CA GLU A 119 -22.99 -10.77 -5.44
C GLU A 119 -22.20 -11.79 -4.60
N GLY A 120 -21.23 -11.30 -3.82
CA GLY A 120 -20.45 -12.13 -2.92
C GLY A 120 -21.21 -12.43 -1.62
N ASP A 121 -20.98 -13.60 -1.04
CA ASP A 121 -21.48 -14.00 0.27
C ASP A 121 -20.45 -13.69 1.37
N TYR A 122 -20.85 -12.92 2.39
CA TYR A 122 -19.97 -12.51 3.50
C TYR A 122 -19.44 -13.71 4.30
N ALA A 123 -20.33 -14.63 4.69
CA ALA A 123 -19.95 -15.76 5.54
C ALA A 123 -19.03 -16.74 4.80
N TYR A 124 -19.27 -16.91 3.50
CA TYR A 124 -18.37 -17.69 2.65
C TYR A 124 -17.02 -17.00 2.46
N GLY A 125 -17.02 -15.68 2.27
CA GLY A 125 -15.79 -14.87 2.23
C GLY A 125 -14.97 -14.95 3.52
N GLU A 126 -15.65 -14.92 4.69
CA GLU A 126 -15.02 -15.11 5.99
C GLU A 126 -14.35 -16.49 6.10
N TYR A 127 -15.05 -17.54 5.70
CA TYR A 127 -14.50 -18.90 5.67
C TYR A 127 -13.26 -19.01 4.80
N LEU A 128 -13.30 -18.47 3.58
CA LEU A 128 -12.20 -18.50 2.62
C LEU A 128 -11.02 -17.65 3.06
N SER A 129 -11.26 -16.60 3.84
CA SER A 129 -10.23 -15.62 4.23
C SER A 129 -9.08 -16.20 5.04
N SER A 130 -9.29 -17.37 5.67
CA SER A 130 -8.29 -18.06 6.50
C SER A 130 -6.95 -18.29 5.80
N GLU A 131 -6.97 -18.57 4.51
CA GLU A 131 -5.74 -18.72 3.71
C GLU A 131 -5.08 -17.37 3.41
N CYS A 132 -5.86 -16.31 3.28
CA CYS A 132 -5.38 -14.96 2.95
C CYS A 132 -4.72 -14.28 4.15
N ILE A 133 -5.35 -14.36 5.34
CA ILE A 133 -4.88 -13.70 6.56
C ILE A 133 -3.58 -14.27 7.11
N THR A 134 -3.17 -15.44 6.67
CA THR A 134 -1.86 -16.03 6.99
C THR A 134 -0.71 -15.14 6.50
N CYS A 135 -0.89 -14.50 5.34
CA CYS A 135 0.09 -13.58 4.75
C CYS A 135 -0.37 -12.12 4.88
N HIS A 136 -1.64 -11.84 4.57
CA HIS A 136 -2.25 -10.52 4.67
C HIS A 136 -2.90 -10.36 6.04
N GLN A 137 -2.15 -9.85 7.01
CA GLN A 137 -2.62 -9.80 8.40
C GLN A 137 -3.97 -9.08 8.54
N ALA A 138 -4.92 -9.71 9.25
CA ALA A 138 -6.24 -9.14 9.55
C ALA A 138 -6.17 -7.84 10.38
N SER A 139 -5.04 -7.58 11.05
CA SER A 139 -4.77 -6.33 11.77
C SER A 139 -4.49 -5.14 10.85
N GLY A 140 -4.46 -5.32 9.52
CA GLY A 140 -4.13 -4.28 8.56
C GLY A 140 -2.65 -3.85 8.58
N GLN A 141 -1.78 -4.56 9.30
CA GLN A 141 -0.35 -4.25 9.33
C GLN A 141 0.31 -4.71 8.03
N ASP A 142 1.08 -3.80 7.41
CA ASP A 142 1.89 -4.05 6.23
C ASP A 142 3.35 -4.31 6.65
N ASN A 143 3.70 -5.58 6.78
CA ASN A 143 5.06 -6.04 7.06
C ASN A 143 5.80 -6.48 5.78
N GLY A 144 5.57 -5.76 4.68
CA GLY A 144 6.09 -6.08 3.35
C GLY A 144 5.11 -6.89 2.49
N ILE A 145 3.98 -7.30 3.08
CA ILE A 145 2.82 -7.86 2.38
C ILE A 145 1.68 -6.86 2.59
N PRO A 146 1.07 -6.31 1.52
CA PRO A 146 0.11 -5.21 1.65
C PRO A 146 -1.13 -5.65 2.44
N SER A 147 -1.65 -4.74 3.27
CA SER A 147 -2.96 -4.93 3.88
C SER A 147 -4.03 -5.01 2.79
N ILE A 148 -4.98 -5.92 2.97
CA ILE A 148 -6.16 -6.05 2.10
C ILE A 148 -7.47 -5.78 2.85
N THR A 149 -7.40 -5.33 4.10
CA THR A 149 -8.56 -4.91 4.88
C THR A 149 -9.10 -3.56 4.40
N ASN A 150 -10.40 -3.37 4.47
CA ASN A 150 -11.09 -2.17 3.99
C ASN A 150 -10.85 -1.84 2.50
N TRP A 151 -10.56 -2.85 1.69
CA TRP A 151 -10.44 -2.64 0.24
C TRP A 151 -11.82 -2.46 -0.39
N PRO A 152 -12.01 -1.50 -1.30
CA PRO A 152 -13.23 -1.44 -2.09
C PRO A 152 -13.40 -2.71 -2.92
N VAL A 153 -14.65 -3.17 -3.06
CA VAL A 153 -14.98 -4.46 -3.70
C VAL A 153 -14.44 -4.55 -5.12
N GLU A 154 -14.76 -3.59 -5.98
CA GLU A 154 -14.37 -3.62 -7.39
C GLU A 154 -12.84 -3.65 -7.59
N PRO A 155 -12.01 -2.79 -6.94
CA PRO A 155 -10.55 -2.89 -7.00
C PRO A 155 -10.00 -4.23 -6.50
N PHE A 156 -10.61 -4.84 -5.48
CA PHE A 156 -10.20 -6.14 -4.96
C PHE A 156 -10.44 -7.25 -6.01
N VAL A 157 -11.65 -7.29 -6.56
CA VAL A 157 -12.01 -8.24 -7.64
C VAL A 157 -11.06 -8.07 -8.83
N THR A 158 -10.87 -6.84 -9.30
CA THR A 158 -9.99 -6.54 -10.43
C THR A 158 -8.55 -7.00 -10.17
N ALA A 159 -8.03 -6.78 -8.96
CA ALA A 159 -6.68 -7.17 -8.60
C ALA A 159 -6.48 -8.70 -8.63
N LEU A 160 -7.42 -9.48 -8.08
CA LEU A 160 -7.32 -10.93 -8.10
C LEU A 160 -7.46 -11.51 -9.51
N HIS A 161 -8.35 -10.95 -10.35
CA HIS A 161 -8.44 -11.32 -11.75
C HIS A 161 -7.16 -10.97 -12.52
N ALA A 162 -6.54 -9.82 -12.23
CA ALA A 162 -5.27 -9.44 -12.85
C ALA A 162 -4.12 -10.40 -12.47
N TYR A 163 -4.08 -10.89 -11.23
CA TYR A 163 -3.15 -11.95 -10.83
C TYR A 163 -3.47 -13.29 -11.52
N ARG A 164 -4.74 -13.71 -11.56
CA ARG A 164 -5.21 -14.92 -12.21
C ARG A 164 -4.78 -14.98 -13.68
N ASN A 165 -4.89 -13.85 -14.37
CA ASN A 165 -4.60 -13.72 -15.80
C ASN A 165 -3.14 -13.30 -16.09
N ASN A 166 -2.26 -13.31 -15.08
CA ASN A 166 -0.84 -12.98 -15.16
C ASN A 166 -0.55 -11.51 -15.60
N HIS A 167 -1.50 -10.60 -15.49
CA HIS A 167 -1.29 -9.17 -15.73
C HIS A 167 -0.50 -8.51 -14.58
N ARG A 168 -0.68 -9.00 -13.34
CA ARG A 168 0.14 -8.61 -12.19
C ARG A 168 1.19 -9.68 -11.90
N LYS A 169 2.43 -9.24 -11.62
CA LYS A 169 3.56 -10.11 -11.31
C LYS A 169 3.63 -10.35 -9.80
N ASN A 170 3.32 -11.52 -9.36
CA ASN A 170 3.60 -12.11 -8.05
C ASN A 170 3.19 -13.58 -8.13
N GLU A 171 4.16 -14.49 -8.15
CA GLU A 171 3.93 -15.91 -8.38
C GLU A 171 2.99 -16.54 -7.34
N ILE A 172 3.11 -16.12 -6.07
CA ILE A 172 2.26 -16.63 -4.98
C ILE A 172 0.81 -16.19 -5.21
N MET A 173 0.58 -14.89 -5.48
CA MET A 173 -0.75 -14.37 -5.72
C MET A 173 -1.37 -14.94 -7.00
N GLN A 174 -0.57 -15.16 -8.06
CA GLN A 174 -1.03 -15.82 -9.27
C GLN A 174 -1.47 -17.27 -9.00
N MET A 175 -0.71 -18.01 -8.19
CA MET A 175 -1.05 -19.38 -7.83
C MET A 175 -2.36 -19.44 -7.00
N ILE A 176 -2.51 -18.54 -6.03
CA ILE A 176 -3.72 -18.47 -5.20
C ILE A 176 -4.92 -18.05 -6.04
N SER A 177 -4.82 -16.98 -6.81
CA SER A 177 -5.94 -16.44 -7.59
C SER A 177 -6.44 -17.40 -8.67
N LYS A 178 -5.60 -18.28 -9.21
CA LYS A 178 -5.98 -19.31 -10.20
C LYS A 178 -6.86 -20.41 -9.64
N ARG A 179 -6.90 -20.58 -8.33
CA ARG A 179 -7.73 -21.59 -7.66
C ARG A 179 -9.11 -21.10 -7.30
N LEU A 180 -9.30 -19.78 -7.24
CA LEU A 180 -10.55 -19.14 -6.83
C LEU A 180 -11.52 -19.04 -7.99
N SER A 181 -12.80 -19.32 -7.78
CA SER A 181 -13.87 -18.96 -8.71
C SER A 181 -14.19 -17.47 -8.67
N ASP A 182 -15.04 -16.99 -9.56
CA ASP A 182 -15.45 -15.58 -9.57
C ASP A 182 -16.31 -15.24 -8.34
N GLU A 183 -17.17 -16.18 -7.92
CA GLU A 183 -18.01 -16.07 -6.72
C GLU A 183 -17.16 -16.08 -5.44
N GLU A 184 -16.08 -16.87 -5.39
CA GLU A 184 -15.16 -16.88 -4.27
C GLU A 184 -14.39 -15.56 -4.17
N ILE A 185 -13.96 -15.01 -5.29
CA ILE A 185 -13.32 -13.68 -5.33
C ILE A 185 -14.29 -12.60 -4.88
N ALA A 186 -15.55 -12.61 -5.35
CA ALA A 186 -16.57 -11.65 -4.95
C ALA A 186 -16.87 -11.77 -3.43
N SER A 187 -16.96 -12.99 -2.90
CA SER A 187 -17.20 -13.24 -1.47
C SER A 187 -16.05 -12.74 -0.60
N LEU A 188 -14.81 -13.02 -0.99
CA LEU A 188 -13.61 -12.48 -0.33
C LEU A 188 -13.58 -10.94 -0.37
N ALA A 189 -13.97 -10.34 -1.49
CA ALA A 189 -14.02 -8.88 -1.64
C ALA A 189 -15.01 -8.25 -0.65
N ILE A 190 -16.20 -8.81 -0.48
CA ILE A 190 -17.22 -8.35 0.49
C ILE A 190 -16.69 -8.49 1.92
N PHE A 191 -16.08 -9.61 2.26
CA PHE A 191 -15.53 -9.83 3.59
C PHE A 191 -14.40 -8.83 3.91
N PHE A 192 -13.38 -8.72 3.08
CA PHE A 192 -12.26 -7.81 3.34
C PHE A 192 -12.65 -6.33 3.29
N ASN A 193 -13.65 -5.96 2.49
CA ASN A 193 -14.20 -4.59 2.48
C ASN A 193 -14.87 -4.24 3.81
N SER A 194 -15.49 -5.20 4.49
CA SER A 194 -16.18 -4.98 5.76
C SER A 194 -15.25 -4.84 6.97
N LEU A 195 -13.99 -5.27 6.85
CA LEU A 195 -13.01 -5.19 7.93
C LEU A 195 -12.53 -3.75 8.09
N ASN A 196 -13.11 -3.04 9.06
CA ASN A 196 -12.65 -1.71 9.47
C ASN A 196 -11.47 -1.87 10.45
N ASN A 197 -10.38 -1.20 10.15
CA ASN A 197 -9.23 -1.05 11.07
C ASN A 197 -9.42 0.15 11.98
#